data_361a0a947500b0a160242bf458c8c304
#
_entry.id   361a0a947500b0a160242bf458c8c304
#
_cell.length_a   1.000
_cell.length_b   1.000
_cell.length_c   1.000
_cell.angle_alpha   90.00
_cell.angle_beta   90.00
_cell.angle_gamma   90.00
#
_symmetry.space_group_name_H-M   'P 1'
#
loop_
_entity.id
_entity.type
_entity.pdbx_description
1 polymer ?
#
loop_
_entity_poly.entity_id
_entity_poly.type
_entity_poly.pdbx_seq_one_letter_code
_entity_poly.pdbx_strand_id
1 'polypeptide(L)'
;KQLMTALIDAVRREESAGTVERFPHHKFRTLLLSGNICGGCTVQDTYTGELLRFVCDAVLIATGGLHGLFGDTTGSLANTGEVTAELFRLGVPMANLEMIQYHPTTVELGEKRMLLSEAARGEGGRLFALRNGKPWYFMEEKYPELGNLMPRDITAREVWTVSRDYEVFLDMTELPKEVMEHKLAGLVDDC
;
A
#
# COMPACT_ATOMS: atom_id res chain seq x y z
N LYS A 1 7.70 -5.08 -11.00
CA LYS A 1 7.49 -6.53 -11.30
C LYS A 1 8.79 -7.34 -11.15
N GLN A 2 9.90 -6.98 -11.81
CA GLN A 2 11.15 -7.78 -11.83
C GLN A 2 11.70 -8.13 -10.43
N LEU A 3 11.73 -7.17 -9.48
CA LEU A 3 12.19 -7.42 -8.12
C LEU A 3 11.35 -8.52 -7.42
N MET A 4 10.02 -8.41 -7.51
CA MET A 4 9.13 -9.41 -6.89
C MET A 4 9.31 -10.79 -7.52
N THR A 5 9.45 -10.87 -8.84
CA THR A 5 9.74 -12.14 -9.52
C THR A 5 11.03 -12.76 -9.02
N ALA A 6 12.12 -11.98 -8.93
CA ALA A 6 13.40 -12.47 -8.44
C ALA A 6 13.33 -12.98 -6.99
N LEU A 7 12.59 -12.29 -6.11
CA LEU A 7 12.38 -12.72 -4.73
C LEU A 7 11.55 -14.01 -4.63
N ILE A 8 10.48 -14.12 -5.43
CA ILE A 8 9.65 -15.32 -5.49
C ILE A 8 10.47 -16.50 -5.98
N ASP A 9 11.30 -16.31 -7.01
CA ASP A 9 12.14 -17.39 -7.56
C ASP A 9 13.25 -17.79 -6.57
N ALA A 10 13.76 -16.85 -5.77
CA ALA A 10 14.68 -17.17 -4.69
C ALA A 10 14.02 -18.05 -3.62
N VAL A 11 12.82 -17.70 -3.15
CA VAL A 11 12.07 -18.51 -2.18
C VAL A 11 11.79 -19.92 -2.74
N ARG A 12 11.34 -20.02 -4.01
CA ARG A 12 11.06 -21.31 -4.65
C ARG A 12 12.30 -22.23 -4.75
N ARG A 13 13.47 -21.64 -4.95
CA ARG A 13 14.74 -22.41 -4.94
C ARG A 13 15.01 -23.01 -3.56
N GLU A 14 14.82 -22.19 -2.50
CA GLU A 14 15.02 -22.66 -1.14
C GLU A 14 13.97 -23.71 -0.71
N GLU A 15 12.74 -23.59 -1.18
CA GLU A 15 11.72 -24.64 -1.01
C GLU A 15 12.14 -25.95 -1.68
N SER A 16 12.65 -25.85 -2.92
CA SER A 16 13.11 -27.04 -3.66
C SER A 16 14.35 -27.68 -3.02
N ALA A 17 15.17 -26.89 -2.33
CA ALA A 17 16.31 -27.36 -1.55
C ALA A 17 15.93 -27.93 -0.18
N GLY A 18 14.67 -27.74 0.26
CA GLY A 18 14.19 -28.20 1.57
C GLY A 18 14.64 -27.32 2.75
N THR A 19 15.17 -26.12 2.49
CA THR A 19 15.59 -25.17 3.50
C THR A 19 14.45 -24.22 3.91
N VAL A 20 13.39 -24.14 3.11
CA VAL A 20 12.17 -23.38 3.38
C VAL A 20 10.96 -24.28 3.23
N GLU A 21 10.08 -24.22 4.20
CA GLU A 21 8.76 -24.84 4.14
C GLU A 21 7.68 -23.78 4.21
N ARG A 22 6.69 -23.85 3.31
CA ARG A 22 5.55 -22.90 3.30
C ARG A 22 4.31 -23.52 3.90
N PHE A 23 3.62 -22.74 4.69
CA PHE A 23 2.31 -23.07 5.26
C PHE A 23 1.25 -22.10 4.73
N PRO A 24 0.75 -22.28 3.48
CA PRO A 24 -0.33 -21.46 2.96
C PRO A 24 -1.59 -21.65 3.80
N HIS A 25 -2.49 -20.65 3.77
CA HIS A 25 -3.75 -20.71 4.52
C HIS A 25 -3.60 -20.84 6.05
N HIS A 26 -2.45 -20.45 6.59
CA HIS A 26 -2.22 -20.40 8.03
C HIS A 26 -2.16 -18.97 8.50
N LYS A 27 -2.98 -18.64 9.49
CA LYS A 27 -3.08 -17.31 10.09
C LYS A 27 -2.28 -17.26 11.38
N PHE A 28 -1.35 -16.31 11.50
CA PHE A 28 -0.66 -16.05 12.76
C PHE A 28 -1.67 -15.71 13.86
N ARG A 29 -1.51 -16.27 15.04
CA ARG A 29 -2.38 -16.03 16.19
C ARG A 29 -1.65 -15.31 17.31
N THR A 30 -0.52 -15.85 17.77
CA THR A 30 0.25 -15.25 18.87
C THR A 30 1.68 -15.79 18.91
N LEU A 31 2.56 -15.11 19.66
CA LEU A 31 3.90 -15.60 19.98
C LEU A 31 3.84 -16.59 21.16
N LEU A 32 4.78 -17.53 21.16
CA LEU A 32 5.07 -18.37 22.30
C LEU A 32 6.18 -17.70 23.13
N LEU A 33 5.78 -17.06 24.25
CA LEU A 33 6.70 -16.30 25.08
C LEU A 33 6.93 -17.01 26.43
N SER A 34 8.18 -16.99 26.89
CA SER A 34 8.56 -17.33 28.27
C SER A 34 9.35 -16.14 28.84
N GLY A 35 8.68 -15.32 29.63
CA GLY A 35 9.21 -13.99 29.99
C GLY A 35 9.42 -13.15 28.73
N ASN A 36 10.66 -12.68 28.51
CA ASN A 36 11.04 -11.90 27.34
C ASN A 36 11.68 -12.73 26.20
N ILE A 37 11.60 -14.06 26.30
CA ILE A 37 12.20 -14.96 25.30
C ILE A 37 11.08 -15.46 24.38
N CYS A 38 11.26 -15.24 23.07
CA CYS A 38 10.41 -15.81 22.04
C CYS A 38 10.89 -17.24 21.70
N GLY A 39 10.02 -18.22 21.88
CA GLY A 39 10.29 -19.63 21.55
C GLY A 39 9.46 -20.12 20.35
N GLY A 40 8.83 -19.23 19.61
CA GLY A 40 8.03 -19.60 18.46
C GLY A 40 6.70 -18.85 18.35
N CYS A 41 5.77 -19.43 17.58
CA CYS A 41 4.45 -18.87 17.40
C CYS A 41 3.35 -19.94 17.32
N THR A 42 2.11 -19.51 17.47
CA THR A 42 0.91 -20.30 17.18
C THR A 42 0.26 -19.72 15.92
N VAL A 43 -0.12 -20.61 15.02
CA VAL A 43 -0.88 -20.29 13.81
C VAL A 43 -2.17 -21.11 13.77
N GLN A 44 -3.12 -20.66 13.00
CA GLN A 44 -4.38 -21.37 12.77
C GLN A 44 -4.53 -21.70 11.30
N ASP A 45 -4.77 -22.96 11.00
CA ASP A 45 -5.24 -23.37 9.68
C ASP A 45 -6.64 -22.77 9.44
N THR A 46 -6.79 -21.99 8.36
CA THR A 46 -8.03 -21.27 8.07
C THR A 46 -9.13 -22.16 7.49
N TYR A 47 -8.82 -23.39 7.07
CA TYR A 47 -9.79 -24.37 6.58
C TYR A 47 -10.33 -25.24 7.69
N THR A 48 -9.44 -25.77 8.54
CA THR A 48 -9.82 -26.71 9.59
C THR A 48 -10.11 -26.03 10.92
N GLY A 49 -9.58 -24.80 11.12
CA GLY A 49 -9.61 -24.12 12.40
C GLY A 49 -8.59 -24.64 13.42
N GLU A 50 -7.79 -25.65 13.07
CA GLU A 50 -6.81 -26.24 13.95
C GLU A 50 -5.71 -25.24 14.32
N LEU A 51 -5.26 -25.29 15.59
CA LEU A 51 -4.16 -24.50 16.08
C LEU A 51 -2.88 -25.31 16.07
N LEU A 52 -1.88 -24.84 15.35
CA LEU A 52 -0.55 -25.41 15.26
C LEU A 52 0.46 -24.57 16.02
N ARG A 53 1.44 -25.23 16.63
CA ARG A 53 2.55 -24.58 17.34
C ARG A 53 3.84 -24.78 16.57
N PHE A 54 4.49 -23.68 16.20
CA PHE A 54 5.83 -23.70 15.62
C PHE A 54 6.83 -23.29 16.69
N VAL A 55 7.68 -24.22 17.10
CA VAL A 55 8.80 -23.94 18.02
C VAL A 55 10.01 -23.56 17.17
N CYS A 56 10.59 -22.41 17.42
CA CYS A 56 11.74 -21.89 16.67
C CYS A 56 12.50 -20.85 17.50
N ASP A 57 13.73 -20.59 17.08
CA ASP A 57 14.65 -19.67 17.78
C ASP A 57 14.29 -18.20 17.53
N ALA A 58 13.61 -17.89 16.43
CA ALA A 58 13.19 -16.54 16.08
C ALA A 58 11.92 -16.51 15.23
N VAL A 59 11.14 -15.46 15.36
CA VAL A 59 9.96 -15.18 14.53
C VAL A 59 10.14 -13.85 13.85
N LEU A 60 10.16 -13.84 12.52
CA LEU A 60 10.17 -12.62 11.71
C LEU A 60 8.74 -12.26 11.31
N ILE A 61 8.28 -11.08 11.71
CA ILE A 61 6.97 -10.56 11.35
C ILE A 61 7.11 -9.69 10.09
N ALA A 62 6.49 -10.12 9.00
CA ALA A 62 6.48 -9.44 7.71
C ALA A 62 5.06 -9.43 7.10
N THR A 63 4.06 -9.10 7.92
CA THR A 63 2.62 -9.22 7.59
C THR A 63 2.05 -8.03 6.82
N GLY A 64 2.90 -7.12 6.34
CA GLY A 64 2.48 -5.94 5.60
C GLY A 64 1.98 -4.81 6.49
N GLY A 65 1.20 -3.91 5.91
CA GLY A 65 0.77 -2.68 6.56
C GLY A 65 -0.59 -2.77 7.28
N LEU A 66 -1.19 -1.59 7.50
CA LEU A 66 -2.42 -1.40 8.26
C LEU A 66 -3.56 -0.86 7.38
N HIS A 67 -3.51 -1.11 6.08
CA HIS A 67 -4.38 -0.47 5.08
C HIS A 67 -5.87 -0.66 5.38
N GLY A 68 -6.26 -1.86 5.81
CA GLY A 68 -7.65 -2.20 6.08
C GLY A 68 -8.29 -1.50 7.30
N LEU A 69 -7.50 -0.76 8.10
CA LEU A 69 -8.01 0.02 9.23
C LEU A 69 -8.61 1.38 8.82
N PHE A 70 -8.21 1.91 7.67
CA PHE A 70 -8.45 3.31 7.29
C PHE A 70 -9.53 3.48 6.19
N GLY A 71 -10.36 2.47 5.96
CA GLY A 71 -11.43 2.51 4.97
C GLY A 71 -10.91 2.33 3.54
N ASP A 72 -11.21 3.27 2.66
CA ASP A 72 -10.82 3.20 1.26
C ASP A 72 -9.31 3.14 1.07
N THR A 73 -8.83 2.08 0.45
CA THR A 73 -7.40 1.84 0.27
C THR A 73 -7.10 1.24 -1.09
N THR A 74 -5.92 1.55 -1.62
CA THR A 74 -5.35 0.89 -2.80
C THR A 74 -4.58 -0.39 -2.45
N GLY A 75 -4.37 -0.64 -1.15
CA GLY A 75 -3.71 -1.83 -0.63
C GLY A 75 -4.65 -3.00 -0.41
N SER A 76 -4.13 -4.07 0.16
CA SER A 76 -4.93 -5.25 0.50
C SER A 76 -5.80 -4.99 1.73
N LEU A 77 -7.10 -5.24 1.64
CA LEU A 77 -8.01 -5.21 2.78
C LEU A 77 -7.73 -6.32 3.81
N ALA A 78 -6.94 -7.35 3.45
CA ALA A 78 -6.47 -8.35 4.39
C ALA A 78 -5.42 -7.82 5.39
N ASN A 79 -4.84 -6.63 5.13
CA ASN A 79 -3.91 -5.96 6.03
C ASN A 79 -4.67 -5.18 7.12
N THR A 80 -5.29 -5.90 8.02
CA THR A 80 -6.18 -5.37 9.08
C THR A 80 -5.45 -4.86 10.32
N GLY A 81 -4.11 -5.01 10.39
CA GLY A 81 -3.34 -4.67 11.60
C GLY A 81 -3.51 -5.65 12.75
N GLU A 82 -4.21 -6.78 12.57
CA GLU A 82 -4.50 -7.75 13.62
C GLU A 82 -3.21 -8.30 14.26
N VAL A 83 -2.20 -8.61 13.45
CA VAL A 83 -0.90 -9.07 13.95
C VAL A 83 -0.20 -7.98 14.76
N THR A 84 -0.20 -6.75 14.27
CA THR A 84 0.36 -5.59 15.00
C THR A 84 -0.32 -5.39 16.34
N ALA A 85 -1.65 -5.48 16.39
CA ALA A 85 -2.42 -5.37 17.62
C ALA A 85 -2.11 -6.50 18.61
N GLU A 86 -1.95 -7.73 18.12
CA GLU A 86 -1.56 -8.87 18.98
C GLU A 86 -0.16 -8.67 19.57
N LEU A 87 0.81 -8.28 18.77
CA LEU A 87 2.17 -8.00 19.23
C LEU A 87 2.21 -6.85 20.25
N PHE A 88 1.42 -5.81 20.02
CA PHE A 88 1.27 -4.70 20.99
C PHE A 88 0.72 -5.19 22.32
N ARG A 89 -0.31 -6.03 22.33
CA ARG A 89 -0.87 -6.65 23.57
C ARG A 89 0.14 -7.51 24.30
N LEU A 90 1.06 -8.15 23.58
CA LEU A 90 2.15 -8.95 24.16
C LEU A 90 3.31 -8.10 24.71
N GLY A 91 3.23 -6.77 24.60
CA GLY A 91 4.26 -5.85 25.08
C GLY A 91 5.44 -5.68 24.15
N VAL A 92 5.32 -6.08 22.88
CA VAL A 92 6.37 -5.82 21.86
C VAL A 92 6.41 -4.32 21.59
N PRO A 93 7.58 -3.66 21.70
CA PRO A 93 7.72 -2.23 21.41
C PRO A 93 7.37 -1.93 19.95
N MET A 94 6.57 -0.88 19.75
CA MET A 94 6.17 -0.41 18.42
C MET A 94 6.78 0.95 18.14
N ALA A 95 7.01 1.25 16.87
CA ALA A 95 7.50 2.55 16.43
C ALA A 95 6.75 3.00 15.18
N ASN A 96 6.52 4.32 15.09
CA ASN A 96 5.98 5.00 13.91
C ASN A 96 4.61 4.48 13.43
N LEU A 97 3.75 4.01 14.32
CA LEU A 97 2.42 3.51 13.95
C LEU A 97 1.52 4.60 13.35
N GLU A 98 1.82 5.87 13.64
CA GLU A 98 1.17 7.05 13.07
C GLU A 98 1.60 7.38 11.64
N MET A 99 2.69 6.77 11.14
CA MET A 99 3.26 7.04 9.83
C MET A 99 2.47 6.35 8.71
N ILE A 100 1.22 6.77 8.53
CA ILE A 100 0.35 6.32 7.44
C ILE A 100 0.48 7.29 6.28
N GLN A 101 0.85 6.78 5.11
CA GLN A 101 0.94 7.58 3.89
C GLN A 101 -0.30 7.39 3.03
N TYR A 102 -0.97 8.50 2.71
CA TYR A 102 -2.03 8.52 1.71
C TYR A 102 -1.44 8.84 0.34
N HIS A 103 -1.76 8.02 -0.66
CA HIS A 103 -1.38 8.32 -2.04
C HIS A 103 -2.29 9.43 -2.59
N PRO A 104 -1.72 10.50 -3.19
CA PRO A 104 -2.50 11.68 -3.59
C PRO A 104 -3.43 11.44 -4.78
N THR A 105 -3.12 10.44 -5.63
CA THR A 105 -3.88 10.17 -6.85
C THR A 105 -4.35 8.72 -6.88
N THR A 106 -5.66 8.57 -6.75
CA THR A 106 -6.36 7.27 -6.84
C THR A 106 -7.66 7.46 -7.61
N VAL A 107 -8.14 6.40 -8.25
CA VAL A 107 -9.41 6.37 -8.94
C VAL A 107 -10.25 5.18 -8.45
N GLU A 108 -11.54 5.34 -8.41
CA GLU A 108 -12.47 4.29 -8.06
C GLU A 108 -12.96 3.60 -9.34
N LEU A 109 -12.68 2.32 -9.48
CA LEU A 109 -13.08 1.51 -10.61
C LEU A 109 -13.90 0.31 -10.10
N GLY A 110 -15.21 0.44 -10.16
CA GLY A 110 -16.13 -0.54 -9.57
C GLY A 110 -15.96 -0.63 -8.06
N GLU A 111 -15.67 -1.82 -7.55
CA GLU A 111 -15.48 -2.07 -6.10
C GLU A 111 -14.03 -1.88 -5.63
N LYS A 112 -13.12 -1.46 -6.51
CA LYS A 112 -11.69 -1.37 -6.22
C LYS A 112 -11.20 0.06 -6.42
N ARG A 113 -10.45 0.54 -5.43
CA ARG A 113 -9.69 1.78 -5.55
C ARG A 113 -8.32 1.49 -6.13
N MET A 114 -8.02 2.09 -7.28
CA MET A 114 -6.74 1.92 -7.97
C MET A 114 -5.83 3.12 -7.76
N LEU A 115 -4.52 2.83 -7.65
CA LEU A 115 -3.50 3.84 -7.52
C LEU A 115 -3.11 4.34 -8.92
N LEU A 116 -3.27 5.63 -9.17
CA LEU A 116 -2.70 6.30 -10.33
C LEU A 116 -1.23 6.60 -10.05
N SER A 117 -0.35 6.00 -10.84
CA SER A 117 1.10 6.11 -10.64
C SER A 117 1.56 7.56 -10.54
N GLU A 118 2.47 7.82 -9.61
CA GLU A 118 3.14 9.13 -9.49
C GLU A 118 3.88 9.52 -10.78
N ALA A 119 4.26 8.54 -11.59
CA ALA A 119 4.83 8.78 -12.92
C ALA A 119 3.93 9.66 -13.79
N ALA A 120 2.60 9.56 -13.67
CA ALA A 120 1.68 10.42 -14.42
C ALA A 120 1.94 11.91 -14.14
N ARG A 121 2.11 12.29 -12.86
CA ARG A 121 2.45 13.66 -12.48
C ARG A 121 3.89 14.02 -12.83
N GLY A 122 4.81 13.05 -12.68
CA GLY A 122 6.23 13.22 -13.06
C GLY A 122 6.45 13.45 -14.54
N GLU A 123 5.60 12.89 -15.40
CA GLU A 123 5.64 13.09 -16.85
C GLU A 123 4.86 14.35 -17.31
N GLY A 124 4.24 15.08 -16.39
CA GLY A 124 3.55 16.35 -16.69
C GLY A 124 2.04 16.34 -16.46
N GLY A 125 1.48 15.29 -15.90
CA GLY A 125 0.07 15.26 -15.50
C GLY A 125 -0.25 16.30 -14.43
N ARG A 126 -1.38 17.01 -14.57
CA ARG A 126 -1.74 18.18 -13.77
C ARG A 126 -3.01 17.97 -12.99
N LEU A 127 -2.98 18.17 -11.68
CA LEU A 127 -4.16 18.16 -10.83
C LEU A 127 -4.96 19.46 -10.99
N PHE A 128 -6.25 19.32 -11.24
CA PHE A 128 -7.15 20.48 -11.33
C PHE A 128 -8.52 20.15 -10.73
N ALA A 129 -9.26 21.22 -10.42
CA ALA A 129 -10.69 21.16 -10.11
C ALA A 129 -11.46 22.13 -11.02
N LEU A 130 -12.76 21.93 -11.14
CA LEU A 130 -13.60 22.89 -11.88
C LEU A 130 -14.12 23.97 -10.94
N ARG A 131 -13.63 25.21 -11.12
CA ARG A 131 -14.06 26.36 -10.36
C ARG A 131 -14.81 27.33 -11.30
N ASN A 132 -16.09 27.55 -11.05
CA ASN A 132 -16.95 28.35 -11.93
C ASN A 132 -16.93 27.86 -13.40
N GLY A 133 -16.88 26.55 -13.61
CA GLY A 133 -16.87 25.94 -14.96
C GLY A 133 -15.51 26.04 -15.69
N LYS A 134 -14.46 26.50 -15.02
CA LYS A 134 -13.10 26.62 -15.59
C LYS A 134 -12.11 25.74 -14.81
N PRO A 135 -11.11 25.17 -15.50
CA PRO A 135 -10.04 24.46 -14.83
C PRO A 135 -9.28 25.36 -13.85
N TRP A 136 -9.14 24.90 -12.63
CA TRP A 136 -8.35 25.54 -11.60
C TRP A 136 -7.22 24.61 -11.16
N TYR A 137 -6.00 24.92 -11.56
CA TYR A 137 -4.79 24.16 -11.26
C TYR A 137 -4.24 24.56 -9.88
N PHE A 138 -4.92 24.11 -8.83
CA PHE A 138 -4.72 24.55 -7.45
C PHE A 138 -3.32 24.26 -6.91
N MET A 139 -2.66 23.17 -7.37
CA MET A 139 -1.29 22.86 -6.95
C MET A 139 -0.30 23.89 -7.48
N GLU A 140 -0.44 24.31 -8.72
CA GLU A 140 0.45 25.28 -9.37
C GLU A 140 0.23 26.68 -8.82
N GLU A 141 -1.02 27.04 -8.52
CA GLU A 141 -1.35 28.34 -7.91
C GLU A 141 -0.72 28.47 -6.52
N LYS A 142 -0.79 27.40 -5.70
CA LYS A 142 -0.33 27.41 -4.33
C LYS A 142 1.17 27.15 -4.18
N TYR A 143 1.73 26.35 -5.07
CA TYR A 143 3.14 25.90 -5.06
C TYR A 143 3.80 26.15 -6.43
N PRO A 144 4.10 27.39 -6.79
CA PRO A 144 4.55 27.76 -8.15
C PRO A 144 5.84 27.06 -8.60
N GLU A 145 6.73 26.67 -7.66
CA GLU A 145 8.02 26.04 -8.00
C GLU A 145 7.90 24.56 -8.31
N LEU A 146 7.15 23.81 -7.51
CA LEU A 146 7.05 22.35 -7.60
C LEU A 146 5.69 21.87 -8.11
N GLY A 147 4.63 22.65 -7.93
CA GLY A 147 3.28 22.34 -8.40
C GLY A 147 2.86 20.91 -8.04
N ASN A 148 2.59 20.13 -9.07
CA ASN A 148 2.16 18.73 -8.95
C ASN A 148 3.25 17.76 -8.47
N LEU A 149 4.51 18.22 -8.36
CA LEU A 149 5.65 17.44 -7.87
C LEU A 149 5.95 17.67 -6.38
N MET A 150 5.06 18.38 -5.68
CA MET A 150 5.16 18.49 -4.22
C MET A 150 5.15 17.09 -3.57
N PRO A 151 5.79 16.91 -2.38
CA PRO A 151 5.77 15.67 -1.63
C PRO A 151 4.35 15.11 -1.45
N ARG A 152 4.24 13.78 -1.34
CA ARG A 152 2.95 13.07 -1.31
C ARG A 152 2.02 13.52 -0.20
N ASP A 153 2.54 13.80 0.98
CA ASP A 153 1.76 14.27 2.13
C ASP A 153 1.12 15.63 1.86
N ILE A 154 1.87 16.55 1.23
CA ILE A 154 1.36 17.86 0.84
C ILE A 154 0.32 17.71 -0.26
N THR A 155 0.66 16.97 -1.34
CA THR A 155 -0.27 16.79 -2.47
C THR A 155 -1.56 16.09 -2.01
N ALA A 156 -1.47 15.04 -1.19
CA ALA A 156 -2.64 14.34 -0.68
C ALA A 156 -3.54 15.24 0.18
N ARG A 157 -2.94 16.10 1.01
CA ARG A 157 -3.67 17.06 1.85
C ARG A 157 -4.37 18.12 1.01
N GLU A 158 -3.72 18.63 -0.03
CA GLU A 158 -4.32 19.61 -0.93
C GLU A 158 -5.47 18.98 -1.74
N VAL A 159 -5.27 17.78 -2.30
CA VAL A 159 -6.35 17.05 -2.99
C VAL A 159 -7.52 16.83 -2.04
N TRP A 160 -7.29 16.36 -0.82
CA TRP A 160 -8.34 16.16 0.17
C TRP A 160 -9.06 17.48 0.53
N THR A 161 -8.32 18.57 0.68
CA THR A 161 -8.91 19.88 1.01
C THR A 161 -9.81 20.37 -0.11
N VAL A 162 -9.34 20.29 -1.35
CA VAL A 162 -10.09 20.75 -2.53
C VAL A 162 -11.29 19.83 -2.81
N SER A 163 -11.14 18.52 -2.61
CA SER A 163 -12.21 17.55 -2.85
C SER A 163 -13.42 17.67 -1.91
N ARG A 164 -13.32 18.45 -0.85
CA ARG A 164 -14.46 18.76 0.03
C ARG A 164 -15.51 19.66 -0.65
N ASP A 165 -15.08 20.49 -1.58
CA ASP A 165 -15.94 21.48 -2.22
C ASP A 165 -16.02 21.31 -3.73
N TYR A 166 -15.04 20.59 -4.34
CA TYR A 166 -14.92 20.42 -5.79
C TYR A 166 -14.54 19.00 -6.16
N GLU A 167 -14.96 18.55 -7.32
CA GLU A 167 -14.45 17.34 -7.92
C GLU A 167 -13.03 17.57 -8.45
N VAL A 168 -12.09 16.66 -8.11
CA VAL A 168 -10.66 16.79 -8.48
C VAL A 168 -10.33 15.80 -9.58
N PHE A 169 -9.62 16.27 -10.58
CA PHE A 169 -9.21 15.53 -11.76
C PHE A 169 -7.69 15.53 -11.93
N LEU A 170 -7.18 14.53 -12.63
CA LEU A 170 -5.81 14.49 -13.14
C LEU A 170 -5.84 14.65 -14.65
N ASP A 171 -5.41 15.81 -15.14
CA ASP A 171 -5.30 16.11 -16.56
C ASP A 171 -4.02 15.49 -17.12
N MET A 172 -4.18 14.61 -18.10
CA MET A 172 -3.08 13.97 -18.83
C MET A 172 -3.15 14.25 -20.35
N THR A 173 -4.03 15.15 -20.78
CA THR A 173 -4.32 15.42 -22.20
C THR A 173 -3.14 16.03 -22.95
N GLU A 174 -2.28 16.74 -22.22
CA GLU A 174 -1.07 17.39 -22.78
C GLU A 174 0.15 16.42 -22.85
N LEU A 175 0.01 15.18 -22.34
CA LEU A 175 1.12 14.22 -22.34
C LEU A 175 1.38 13.69 -23.75
N PRO A 176 2.66 13.55 -24.16
CA PRO A 176 2.99 12.94 -25.43
C PRO A 176 2.46 11.52 -25.54
N LYS A 177 1.98 11.14 -26.74
CA LYS A 177 1.44 9.80 -26.99
C LYS A 177 2.44 8.68 -26.65
N GLU A 178 3.71 8.90 -26.93
CA GLU A 178 4.78 7.95 -26.57
C GLU A 178 4.88 7.71 -25.06
N VAL A 179 4.70 8.75 -24.25
CA VAL A 179 4.68 8.63 -22.77
C VAL A 179 3.47 7.80 -22.32
N MET A 180 2.30 8.06 -22.88
CA MET A 180 1.08 7.31 -22.57
C MET A 180 1.22 5.83 -22.96
N GLU A 181 1.73 5.52 -24.14
CA GLU A 181 1.82 4.16 -24.66
C GLU A 181 2.95 3.32 -24.03
N HIS A 182 4.05 3.94 -23.60
CA HIS A 182 5.21 3.19 -23.09
C HIS A 182 5.44 3.33 -21.60
N LYS A 183 5.33 4.55 -21.05
CA LYS A 183 5.59 4.78 -19.63
C LYS A 183 4.35 4.59 -18.75
N LEU A 184 3.18 4.93 -19.28
CA LEU A 184 1.89 4.90 -18.58
C LEU A 184 0.92 3.86 -19.15
N ALA A 185 1.38 2.93 -19.99
CA ALA A 185 0.53 1.93 -20.65
C ALA A 185 -0.41 1.20 -19.67
N GLY A 186 0.14 0.75 -18.53
CA GLY A 186 -0.68 0.09 -17.51
C GLY A 186 -1.74 0.98 -16.86
N LEU A 187 -1.55 2.31 -16.86
CA LEU A 187 -2.56 3.26 -16.40
C LEU A 187 -3.66 3.47 -17.43
N VAL A 188 -3.27 3.52 -18.71
CA VAL A 188 -4.23 3.65 -19.84
C VAL A 188 -5.13 2.42 -19.94
N ASP A 189 -4.56 1.23 -19.73
CA ASP A 189 -5.32 -0.03 -19.75
C ASP A 189 -6.29 -0.15 -18.56
N ASP A 190 -5.97 0.50 -17.45
CA ASP A 190 -6.74 0.45 -16.19
C ASP A 190 -7.85 1.52 -16.14
N CYS A 191 -7.81 2.59 -16.97
CA CYS A 191 -8.79 3.69 -17.04
C CYS A 191 -9.65 3.64 -18.30
#